data_c63b66c0bd6256661edf96828b2f77c3
#
_entry.id   c63b66c0bd6256661edf96828b2f77c3
#
_cell.length_a   1.000
_cell.length_b   1.000
_cell.length_c   1.000
_cell.angle_alpha   90.00
_cell.angle_beta   90.00
_cell.angle_gamma   90.00
#
_symmetry.space_group_name_H-M   'P 1'
#
loop_
_entity.id
_entity.type
_entity.pdbx_description
1 polymer ?
#
loop_
_entity_poly.entity_id
_entity_poly.type
_entity_poly.pdbx_seq_one_letter_code
_entity_poly.pdbx_strand_id
1 'polypeptide(L)'
;RELRAISARAPVLGTGIQGRHSTCLLIGTEKEWRHASPEELSLLCNDRKEAARRREPRGCPFFKGLLETGTAELMEYARRELPTVEDMARECGRLGVCPYETAKLLLKQAQVVVAPYIFLLSPFIRARLLDWMNCPLEDIVTVVDESHNLPEFARALWSVSLGAQTIRIASQEAADLGGLYVLDDVQAPEFCARLEQVIAGLKEEYMIDEDGIVPPGEVEEELMYSFKWTSNKLEMAVANIAAHGEVIRENRRRAGRIPRSYLHSVGSFLALWMGVESDAYVKLIKDDGDGPRLEAYCMDPSLASEPLRRCHAGIHMSGTLAPLEEYRDSLGLPGPISMRSFPPGFPPENRLILFDSSVSMKYEERLMDTDMFSGILAKAEAVCRATSRNTAVFFPSHDLLELSLSRDLPGKVGRKVFIEERGLPQQELIETIDLFKEEGRRGGDGAVLLSVIGGRVSEGIDFPDRELEVAVLVGIPYPKPTAKQKALQYYYDIKFGKGWDYTVKAPTARRMLQAIGRLIRGEKDRGVAVILDRRAAQFKEYLPGLKETTDPAKEVAEFWSHM
;
A
#
# COMPACT_ATOMS: atom_id res chain seq x y z
N ARG A 1 8.84 -15.20 15.12
CA ARG A 1 8.28 -15.64 16.39
C ARG A 1 7.54 -16.96 16.21
N GLU A 2 6.57 -17.03 15.32
CA GLU A 2 5.74 -18.21 15.03
C GLU A 2 6.57 -19.39 14.52
N LEU A 3 7.50 -19.14 13.58
CA LEU A 3 8.41 -20.18 13.09
C LEU A 3 9.28 -20.79 14.20
N ARG A 4 9.77 -19.97 15.13
CA ARG A 4 10.52 -20.48 16.31
C ARG A 4 9.64 -21.33 17.22
N ALA A 5 8.35 -20.95 17.40
CA ALA A 5 7.41 -21.73 18.18
C ALA A 5 7.07 -23.07 17.49
N ILE A 6 6.96 -23.10 16.17
CA ILE A 6 6.78 -24.33 15.38
C ILE A 6 8.02 -25.20 15.45
N SER A 7 9.21 -24.63 15.25
CA SER A 7 10.49 -25.35 15.27
C SER A 7 10.82 -25.98 16.63
N ALA A 8 10.29 -25.44 17.73
CA ALA A 8 10.39 -26.05 19.04
C ALA A 8 9.62 -27.40 19.16
N ARG A 9 8.66 -27.64 18.25
CA ARG A 9 7.82 -28.87 18.22
C ARG A 9 8.20 -29.81 17.08
N ALA A 10 8.66 -29.26 15.95
CA ALA A 10 9.06 -30.03 14.78
C ALA A 10 10.22 -29.28 14.08
N PRO A 11 11.33 -29.96 13.73
CA PRO A 11 12.47 -29.32 13.10
C PRO A 11 12.05 -28.77 11.72
N VAL A 12 11.98 -27.45 11.59
CA VAL A 12 11.60 -26.73 10.37
C VAL A 12 12.64 -25.66 10.08
N LEU A 13 13.17 -25.66 8.87
CA LEU A 13 13.99 -24.56 8.37
C LEU A 13 13.08 -23.54 7.69
N GLY A 14 13.02 -22.33 8.25
CA GLY A 14 12.33 -21.20 7.68
C GLY A 14 13.30 -20.08 7.30
N THR A 15 13.03 -19.37 6.23
CA THR A 15 13.79 -18.18 5.83
C THR A 15 12.87 -17.10 5.26
N GLY A 16 13.30 -15.83 5.41
CA GLY A 16 12.65 -14.70 4.77
C GLY A 16 13.43 -14.23 3.55
N ILE A 17 12.73 -13.68 2.55
CA ILE A 17 13.33 -12.96 1.44
C ILE A 17 12.64 -11.61 1.26
N GLN A 18 13.45 -10.57 1.05
CA GLN A 18 13.01 -9.22 0.72
C GLN A 18 13.76 -8.69 -0.50
N GLY A 19 13.31 -7.56 -1.04
CA GLY A 19 13.98 -6.89 -2.14
C GLY A 19 15.39 -6.39 -1.78
N ARG A 20 16.22 -6.14 -2.80
CA ARG A 20 17.59 -5.63 -2.61
C ARG A 20 17.65 -4.30 -1.86
N HIS A 21 16.63 -3.45 -1.98
CA HIS A 21 16.57 -2.18 -1.22
C HIS A 21 16.69 -2.38 0.28
N SER A 22 16.06 -3.43 0.81
CA SER A 22 16.05 -3.72 2.25
C SER A 22 17.27 -4.52 2.72
N THR A 23 17.97 -5.20 1.82
CA THR A 23 19.01 -6.17 2.21
C THR A 23 20.40 -5.86 1.67
N CYS A 24 20.54 -5.01 0.64
CA CYS A 24 21.83 -4.73 0.01
C CYS A 24 22.69 -3.80 0.86
N LEU A 25 23.83 -4.31 1.33
CA LEU A 25 24.78 -3.55 2.14
C LEU A 25 25.51 -2.44 1.38
N LEU A 26 25.59 -2.53 0.03
CA LEU A 26 26.18 -1.48 -0.80
C LEU A 26 25.34 -0.20 -0.85
N ILE A 27 24.02 -0.28 -0.64
CA ILE A 27 23.15 0.91 -0.62
C ILE A 27 23.55 1.88 0.50
N GLY A 28 24.15 1.39 1.57
CA GLY A 28 24.70 2.22 2.64
C GLY A 28 25.87 3.10 2.19
N THR A 29 26.71 2.61 1.27
CA THR A 29 27.90 3.27 0.74
C THR A 29 27.66 4.01 -0.57
N GLU A 30 26.90 3.42 -1.47
CA GLU A 30 26.52 4.00 -2.78
C GLU A 30 25.21 4.79 -2.62
N LYS A 31 25.28 6.02 -2.11
CA LYS A 31 24.09 6.82 -1.77
C LYS A 31 23.10 6.99 -2.92
N GLU A 32 23.58 7.08 -4.16
CA GLU A 32 22.75 7.20 -5.37
C GLU A 32 21.82 5.99 -5.55
N TRP A 33 22.25 4.78 -5.14
CA TRP A 33 21.47 3.56 -5.30
C TRP A 33 20.18 3.51 -4.48
N ARG A 34 20.05 4.38 -3.46
CA ARG A 34 18.82 4.53 -2.68
C ARG A 34 17.63 4.96 -3.53
N HIS A 35 17.91 5.67 -4.64
CA HIS A 35 16.90 6.19 -5.56
C HIS A 35 16.70 5.30 -6.80
N ALA A 36 17.43 4.20 -6.92
CA ALA A 36 17.27 3.26 -8.03
C ALA A 36 15.99 2.45 -7.86
N SER A 37 15.26 2.19 -8.96
CA SER A 37 14.13 1.25 -8.91
C SER A 37 14.60 -0.19 -8.62
N PRO A 38 13.71 -1.10 -8.20
CA PRO A 38 14.09 -2.50 -7.98
C PRO A 38 14.71 -3.17 -9.20
N GLU A 39 14.26 -2.80 -10.41
CA GLU A 39 14.82 -3.29 -11.68
C GLU A 39 16.22 -2.72 -11.92
N GLU A 40 16.38 -1.39 -11.84
CA GLU A 40 17.66 -0.71 -11.98
C GLU A 40 18.71 -1.27 -11.03
N LEU A 41 18.33 -1.45 -9.76
CA LEU A 41 19.20 -2.04 -8.74
C LEU A 41 19.56 -3.50 -9.05
N SER A 42 18.64 -4.24 -9.66
CA SER A 42 18.91 -5.62 -10.10
C SER A 42 19.97 -5.67 -11.20
N LEU A 43 19.90 -4.76 -12.18
CA LEU A 43 20.88 -4.65 -13.25
C LEU A 43 22.27 -4.28 -12.72
N LEU A 44 22.36 -3.23 -11.92
CA LEU A 44 23.61 -2.81 -11.26
C LEU A 44 24.23 -3.91 -10.41
N CYS A 45 23.41 -4.60 -9.61
CA CYS A 45 23.86 -5.72 -8.79
C CYS A 45 24.44 -6.85 -9.65
N ASN A 46 23.81 -7.20 -10.78
CA ASN A 46 24.30 -8.24 -11.67
C ASN A 46 25.66 -7.87 -12.27
N ASP A 47 25.87 -6.62 -12.70
CA ASP A 47 27.13 -6.15 -13.22
C ASP A 47 28.24 -6.19 -12.18
N ARG A 48 27.94 -5.74 -10.94
CA ARG A 48 28.87 -5.80 -9.81
C ARG A 48 29.22 -7.24 -9.43
N LYS A 49 28.28 -8.18 -9.52
CA LYS A 49 28.54 -9.61 -9.28
C LYS A 49 29.43 -10.21 -10.37
N GLU A 50 29.18 -9.84 -11.62
CA GLU A 50 29.98 -10.33 -12.74
C GLU A 50 31.42 -9.81 -12.66
N ALA A 51 31.60 -8.53 -12.34
CA ALA A 51 32.90 -7.94 -12.07
C ALA A 51 33.61 -8.64 -10.88
N ALA A 52 32.89 -9.02 -9.83
CA ALA A 52 33.46 -9.76 -8.70
C ALA A 52 33.94 -11.16 -9.12
N ARG A 53 33.18 -11.88 -9.98
CA ARG A 53 33.62 -13.17 -10.53
C ARG A 53 34.89 -13.06 -11.37
N ARG A 54 35.04 -11.94 -12.11
CA ARG A 54 36.23 -11.63 -12.91
C ARG A 54 37.37 -11.04 -12.09
N ARG A 55 37.17 -10.88 -10.77
CA ARG A 55 38.13 -10.24 -9.83
C ARG A 55 38.47 -8.80 -10.19
N GLU A 56 37.56 -8.09 -10.85
CA GLU A 56 37.71 -6.67 -11.18
C GLU A 56 37.56 -5.80 -9.92
N PRO A 57 38.26 -4.63 -9.85
CA PRO A 57 38.20 -3.73 -8.68
C PRO A 57 36.77 -3.23 -8.36
N ARG A 58 35.95 -3.04 -9.40
CA ARG A 58 34.54 -2.61 -9.26
C ARG A 58 33.58 -3.71 -8.81
N GLY A 59 34.05 -4.95 -8.59
CA GLY A 59 33.24 -6.06 -8.14
C GLY A 59 32.62 -5.82 -6.76
N CYS A 60 31.43 -6.41 -6.52
CA CYS A 60 30.77 -6.32 -5.23
C CYS A 60 31.60 -7.02 -4.14
N PRO A 61 32.08 -6.31 -3.09
CA PRO A 61 32.92 -6.90 -2.05
C PRO A 61 32.17 -7.99 -1.24
N PHE A 62 30.88 -7.77 -0.96
CA PHE A 62 30.07 -8.73 -0.21
C PHE A 62 29.77 -10.01 -1.03
N PHE A 63 29.61 -9.89 -2.34
CA PHE A 63 29.45 -11.07 -3.19
C PHE A 63 30.79 -11.82 -3.35
N LYS A 64 31.89 -11.10 -3.42
CA LYS A 64 33.25 -11.69 -3.39
C LYS A 64 33.48 -12.43 -2.08
N GLY A 65 33.14 -11.81 -0.94
CA GLY A 65 33.22 -12.46 0.37
C GLY A 65 32.42 -13.76 0.42
N LEU A 66 31.22 -13.79 -0.16
CA LEU A 66 30.41 -15.00 -0.24
C LEU A 66 31.08 -16.13 -1.05
N LEU A 67 31.77 -15.79 -2.15
CA LEU A 67 32.51 -16.76 -2.95
C LEU A 67 33.75 -17.33 -2.24
N GLU A 68 34.38 -16.52 -1.39
CA GLU A 68 35.61 -16.88 -0.66
C GLU A 68 35.33 -17.63 0.64
N THR A 69 34.36 -17.16 1.44
CA THR A 69 34.06 -17.68 2.78
C THR A 69 33.08 -18.86 2.74
N GLY A 70 32.23 -18.91 1.70
CA GLY A 70 31.14 -19.88 1.65
C GLY A 70 29.96 -19.51 2.58
N THR A 71 29.08 -20.47 2.84
CA THR A 71 27.82 -20.23 3.56
C THR A 71 27.57 -21.16 4.74
N ALA A 72 28.50 -22.05 5.07
CA ALA A 72 28.30 -23.09 6.09
C ALA A 72 27.89 -22.51 7.46
N GLU A 73 28.62 -21.50 7.95
CA GLU A 73 28.33 -20.83 9.22
C GLU A 73 26.93 -20.16 9.21
N LEU A 74 26.57 -19.48 8.11
CA LEU A 74 25.27 -18.84 7.97
C LEU A 74 24.12 -19.85 7.85
N MET A 75 24.34 -20.98 7.21
CA MET A 75 23.38 -22.08 7.15
C MET A 75 23.11 -22.69 8.53
N GLU A 76 24.17 -22.88 9.32
CA GLU A 76 24.04 -23.36 10.71
C GLU A 76 23.33 -22.32 11.59
N TYR A 77 23.71 -21.05 11.48
CA TYR A 77 23.03 -19.94 12.15
C TYR A 77 21.53 -19.90 11.81
N ALA A 78 21.17 -20.00 10.51
CA ALA A 78 19.79 -19.99 10.07
C ALA A 78 18.98 -21.16 10.65
N ARG A 79 19.56 -22.37 10.72
CA ARG A 79 18.89 -23.54 11.30
C ARG A 79 18.69 -23.44 12.81
N ARG A 80 19.66 -22.87 13.51
CA ARG A 80 19.62 -22.76 14.97
C ARG A 80 18.73 -21.63 15.45
N GLU A 81 18.83 -20.44 14.83
CA GLU A 81 18.23 -19.22 15.35
C GLU A 81 16.93 -18.82 14.63
N LEU A 82 16.66 -19.34 13.42
CA LEU A 82 15.57 -18.89 12.55
C LEU A 82 15.49 -17.35 12.54
N PRO A 83 16.54 -16.66 12.07
CA PRO A 83 16.66 -15.22 12.16
C PRO A 83 15.64 -14.50 11.28
N THR A 84 15.30 -13.26 11.64
CA THR A 84 14.59 -12.35 10.74
C THR A 84 15.48 -12.00 9.54
N VAL A 85 14.91 -11.36 8.52
CA VAL A 85 15.69 -10.89 7.36
C VAL A 85 16.74 -9.86 7.80
N GLU A 86 16.38 -9.00 8.74
CA GLU A 86 17.23 -7.96 9.31
C GLU A 86 18.39 -8.56 10.14
N ASP A 87 18.11 -9.57 10.97
CA ASP A 87 19.12 -10.27 11.75
C ASP A 87 20.10 -11.01 10.83
N MET A 88 19.58 -11.68 9.79
CA MET A 88 20.41 -12.35 8.79
C MET A 88 21.27 -11.33 8.01
N ALA A 89 20.71 -10.16 7.64
CA ALA A 89 21.47 -9.12 6.95
C ALA A 89 22.59 -8.55 7.82
N ARG A 90 22.34 -8.40 9.14
CA ARG A 90 23.34 -7.95 10.10
C ARG A 90 24.48 -8.96 10.25
N GLU A 91 24.16 -10.24 10.36
CA GLU A 91 25.15 -11.30 10.46
C GLU A 91 25.98 -11.45 9.17
N CYS A 92 25.32 -11.36 8.00
CA CYS A 92 26.01 -11.29 6.72
C CYS A 92 26.97 -10.09 6.63
N GLY A 93 26.56 -8.93 7.17
CA GLY A 93 27.40 -7.74 7.25
C GLY A 93 28.64 -7.97 8.11
N ARG A 94 28.51 -8.63 9.26
CA ARG A 94 29.61 -9.01 10.15
C ARG A 94 30.63 -9.91 9.45
N LEU A 95 30.15 -10.86 8.65
CA LEU A 95 30.99 -11.81 7.89
C LEU A 95 31.47 -11.25 6.54
N GLY A 96 31.04 -10.03 6.14
CA GLY A 96 31.41 -9.43 4.86
C GLY A 96 30.81 -10.14 3.65
N VAL A 97 29.66 -10.81 3.78
CA VAL A 97 29.00 -11.56 2.70
C VAL A 97 27.66 -10.95 2.28
N CYS A 98 27.19 -11.30 1.09
CA CYS A 98 25.96 -10.73 0.52
C CYS A 98 24.68 -11.34 1.13
N PRO A 99 23.84 -10.57 1.87
CA PRO A 99 22.61 -11.09 2.46
C PRO A 99 21.60 -11.62 1.43
N TYR A 100 21.44 -10.91 0.32
CA TYR A 100 20.48 -11.28 -0.72
C TYR A 100 20.82 -12.62 -1.40
N GLU A 101 22.10 -12.84 -1.73
CA GLU A 101 22.54 -14.11 -2.32
C GLU A 101 22.55 -15.24 -1.27
N THR A 102 22.86 -14.94 0.00
CA THR A 102 22.72 -15.89 1.10
C THR A 102 21.28 -16.35 1.27
N ALA A 103 20.30 -15.41 1.26
CA ALA A 103 18.89 -15.75 1.34
C ALA A 103 18.47 -16.69 0.19
N LYS A 104 18.93 -16.46 -1.04
CA LYS A 104 18.64 -17.34 -2.19
C LYS A 104 19.19 -18.76 -2.03
N LEU A 105 20.33 -18.92 -1.36
CA LEU A 105 20.88 -20.25 -1.07
C LEU A 105 20.08 -20.96 0.03
N LEU A 106 19.57 -20.21 1.01
CA LEU A 106 18.68 -20.75 2.05
C LEU A 106 17.35 -21.22 1.47
N LEU A 107 16.79 -20.52 0.49
CA LEU A 107 15.52 -20.88 -0.15
C LEU A 107 15.51 -22.32 -0.69
N LYS A 108 16.64 -22.83 -1.19
CA LYS A 108 16.77 -24.21 -1.72
C LYS A 108 16.53 -25.29 -0.66
N GLN A 109 16.71 -24.97 0.62
CA GLN A 109 16.60 -25.92 1.72
C GLN A 109 15.44 -25.61 2.67
N ALA A 110 14.83 -24.44 2.52
CA ALA A 110 13.75 -23.98 3.40
C ALA A 110 12.44 -24.72 3.11
N GLN A 111 11.78 -25.17 4.17
CA GLN A 111 10.43 -25.72 4.12
C GLN A 111 9.37 -24.61 4.24
N VAL A 112 9.72 -23.49 4.88
CA VAL A 112 8.87 -22.31 5.00
C VAL A 112 9.61 -21.08 4.48
N VAL A 113 8.97 -20.38 3.53
CA VAL A 113 9.51 -19.14 2.95
C VAL A 113 8.56 -17.98 3.26
N VAL A 114 9.07 -16.93 3.90
CA VAL A 114 8.31 -15.69 4.15
C VAL A 114 8.74 -14.64 3.13
N ALA A 115 7.79 -14.14 2.35
CA ALA A 115 8.07 -13.18 1.28
C ALA A 115 6.92 -12.16 1.13
N PRO A 116 7.19 -10.92 0.69
CA PRO A 116 6.15 -9.98 0.28
C PRO A 116 5.31 -10.51 -0.89
N TYR A 117 4.05 -10.09 -1.01
CA TYR A 117 3.11 -10.52 -2.07
C TYR A 117 3.68 -10.42 -3.48
N ILE A 118 4.52 -9.42 -3.74
CA ILE A 118 5.12 -9.21 -5.06
C ILE A 118 5.94 -10.41 -5.54
N PHE A 119 6.52 -11.19 -4.63
CA PHE A 119 7.30 -12.39 -5.00
C PHE A 119 6.44 -13.50 -5.59
N LEU A 120 5.15 -13.54 -5.26
CA LEU A 120 4.20 -14.49 -5.81
C LEU A 120 3.40 -13.89 -6.99
N LEU A 121 2.94 -12.63 -6.86
CA LEU A 121 2.02 -12.05 -7.83
C LEU A 121 2.70 -11.52 -9.09
N SER A 122 3.94 -11.00 -9.00
CA SER A 122 4.69 -10.54 -10.18
C SER A 122 5.23 -11.71 -10.98
N PRO A 123 4.87 -11.89 -12.27
CA PRO A 123 5.31 -13.02 -13.08
C PRO A 123 6.83 -13.18 -13.15
N PHE A 124 7.55 -12.05 -13.32
CA PHE A 124 9.02 -12.05 -13.45
C PHE A 124 9.72 -12.38 -12.13
N ILE A 125 9.20 -11.87 -11.00
CA ILE A 125 9.81 -12.11 -9.68
C ILE A 125 9.47 -13.53 -9.23
N ARG A 126 8.22 -13.99 -9.46
CA ARG A 126 7.78 -15.36 -9.19
C ARG A 126 8.63 -16.41 -9.91
N ALA A 127 8.85 -16.24 -11.20
CA ALA A 127 9.67 -17.19 -11.95
C ALA A 127 11.05 -17.36 -11.33
N ARG A 128 11.68 -16.26 -10.89
CA ARG A 128 12.98 -16.31 -10.19
C ARG A 128 12.88 -16.94 -8.80
N LEU A 129 11.83 -16.66 -8.05
CA LEU A 129 11.62 -17.26 -6.74
C LEU A 129 11.51 -18.78 -6.84
N LEU A 130 10.69 -19.27 -7.76
CA LEU A 130 10.49 -20.71 -7.99
C LEU A 130 11.79 -21.41 -8.43
N ASP A 131 12.58 -20.74 -9.29
CA ASP A 131 13.92 -21.23 -9.67
C ASP A 131 14.86 -21.33 -8.46
N TRP A 132 14.90 -20.30 -7.60
CA TRP A 132 15.74 -20.33 -6.39
C TRP A 132 15.29 -21.37 -5.38
N MET A 133 13.98 -21.60 -5.25
CA MET A 133 13.42 -22.65 -4.38
C MET A 133 13.58 -24.04 -4.96
N ASN A 134 13.80 -24.15 -6.30
CA ASN A 134 13.73 -25.39 -7.06
C ASN A 134 12.41 -26.16 -6.78
N CYS A 135 11.30 -25.44 -6.76
CA CYS A 135 9.98 -25.96 -6.43
C CYS A 135 8.94 -25.38 -7.40
N PRO A 136 8.14 -26.22 -8.08
CA PRO A 136 7.07 -25.73 -8.93
C PRO A 136 5.93 -25.13 -8.10
N LEU A 137 5.14 -24.26 -8.72
CA LEU A 137 4.07 -23.54 -8.04
C LEU A 137 2.99 -24.48 -7.48
N GLU A 138 2.75 -25.57 -8.19
CA GLU A 138 1.75 -26.59 -7.88
C GLU A 138 2.07 -27.41 -6.60
N ASP A 139 3.31 -27.36 -6.13
CA ASP A 139 3.75 -28.03 -4.89
C ASP A 139 3.75 -27.08 -3.69
N ILE A 140 3.41 -25.79 -3.90
CA ILE A 140 3.45 -24.77 -2.84
C ILE A 140 2.10 -24.66 -2.14
N VAL A 141 2.10 -24.71 -0.81
CA VAL A 141 0.98 -24.27 0.02
C VAL A 141 1.22 -22.80 0.41
N THR A 142 0.30 -21.93 0.02
CA THR A 142 0.40 -20.50 0.36
C THR A 142 -0.36 -20.17 1.64
N VAL A 143 0.25 -19.37 2.51
CA VAL A 143 -0.42 -18.72 3.64
C VAL A 143 -0.33 -17.22 3.40
N VAL A 144 -1.48 -16.60 3.11
CA VAL A 144 -1.57 -15.17 2.82
C VAL A 144 -2.08 -14.49 4.09
N ASP A 145 -1.18 -13.85 4.81
CA ASP A 145 -1.50 -13.08 6.01
C ASP A 145 -1.90 -11.65 5.63
N GLU A 146 -2.71 -10.99 6.46
CA GLU A 146 -3.31 -9.68 6.19
C GLU A 146 -3.92 -9.60 4.77
N SER A 147 -4.54 -10.70 4.36
CA SER A 147 -4.99 -10.92 2.99
C SER A 147 -6.03 -9.90 2.50
N HIS A 148 -6.65 -9.14 3.40
CA HIS A 148 -7.53 -8.02 3.05
C HIS A 148 -6.86 -6.95 2.17
N ASN A 149 -5.53 -6.84 2.21
CA ASN A 149 -4.75 -5.92 1.38
C ASN A 149 -4.48 -6.45 -0.04
N LEU A 150 -4.67 -7.75 -0.26
CA LEU A 150 -4.28 -8.40 -1.50
C LEU A 150 -5.02 -7.88 -2.74
N PRO A 151 -6.36 -7.63 -2.72
CA PRO A 151 -7.06 -7.10 -3.88
C PRO A 151 -6.54 -5.74 -4.33
N GLU A 152 -6.27 -4.81 -3.40
CA GLU A 152 -5.73 -3.48 -3.76
C GLU A 152 -4.28 -3.58 -4.22
N PHE A 153 -3.46 -4.39 -3.57
CA PHE A 153 -2.09 -4.67 -4.03
C PHE A 153 -2.07 -5.25 -5.46
N ALA A 154 -2.99 -6.16 -5.75
CA ALA A 154 -3.12 -6.77 -7.08
C ALA A 154 -3.51 -5.74 -8.16
N ARG A 155 -4.47 -4.83 -7.87
CA ARG A 155 -4.81 -3.72 -8.76
C ARG A 155 -3.62 -2.81 -9.00
N ALA A 156 -2.94 -2.38 -7.94
CA ALA A 156 -1.78 -1.51 -8.03
C ALA A 156 -0.64 -2.12 -8.86
N LEU A 157 -0.42 -3.43 -8.73
CA LEU A 157 0.62 -4.15 -9.47
C LEU A 157 0.41 -4.13 -10.99
N TRP A 158 -0.85 -4.09 -11.44
CA TRP A 158 -1.23 -4.09 -12.86
C TRP A 158 -1.66 -2.72 -13.39
N SER A 159 -1.62 -1.70 -12.55
CA SER A 159 -1.85 -0.31 -12.93
C SER A 159 -0.53 0.37 -13.32
N VAL A 160 -0.58 1.28 -14.28
CA VAL A 160 0.57 2.06 -14.73
C VAL A 160 0.22 3.55 -14.81
N SER A 161 1.19 4.42 -14.56
CA SER A 161 0.97 5.87 -14.64
C SER A 161 2.17 6.61 -15.22
N LEU A 162 1.90 7.76 -15.87
CA LEU A 162 2.89 8.67 -16.43
C LEU A 162 2.56 10.11 -16.04
N GLY A 163 3.42 10.74 -15.24
CA GLY A 163 3.29 12.14 -14.85
C GLY A 163 3.98 13.11 -15.82
N ALA A 164 3.47 14.32 -15.91
CA ALA A 164 4.02 15.39 -16.76
C ALA A 164 5.50 15.68 -16.44
N GLN A 165 5.91 15.58 -15.17
CA GLN A 165 7.32 15.77 -14.81
C GLN A 165 8.24 14.73 -15.47
N THR A 166 7.82 13.47 -15.55
CA THR A 166 8.58 12.41 -16.24
C THR A 166 8.77 12.74 -17.72
N ILE A 167 7.74 13.29 -18.37
CA ILE A 167 7.78 13.70 -19.78
C ILE A 167 8.74 14.87 -19.99
N ARG A 168 8.73 15.87 -19.11
CA ARG A 168 9.67 17.00 -19.16
C ARG A 168 11.11 16.55 -19.04
N ILE A 169 11.39 15.64 -18.09
CA ILE A 169 12.74 15.09 -17.91
C ILE A 169 13.14 14.24 -19.13
N ALA A 170 12.22 13.49 -19.74
CA ALA A 170 12.46 12.74 -20.97
C ALA A 170 12.77 13.67 -22.15
N SER A 171 12.06 14.78 -22.28
CA SER A 171 12.33 15.81 -23.28
C SER A 171 13.74 16.37 -23.14
N GLN A 172 14.16 16.73 -21.92
CA GLN A 172 15.50 17.22 -21.65
C GLN A 172 16.57 16.14 -21.91
N GLU A 173 16.33 14.89 -21.49
CA GLU A 173 17.22 13.75 -21.74
C GLU A 173 17.48 13.55 -23.24
N ALA A 174 16.45 13.70 -24.07
CA ALA A 174 16.58 13.59 -25.52
C ALA A 174 17.30 14.81 -26.13
N ALA A 175 17.03 16.02 -25.65
CA ALA A 175 17.68 17.24 -26.10
C ALA A 175 19.19 17.22 -25.81
N ASP A 176 19.61 16.76 -24.65
CA ASP A 176 21.00 16.62 -24.23
C ASP A 176 21.81 15.66 -25.14
N LEU A 177 21.10 14.76 -25.85
CA LEU A 177 21.68 13.81 -26.80
C LEU A 177 21.58 14.28 -28.26
N GLY A 178 21.28 15.56 -28.51
CA GLY A 178 21.22 16.14 -29.82
C GLY A 178 19.90 15.97 -30.58
N GLY A 179 18.81 15.69 -29.85
CA GLY A 179 17.47 15.56 -30.42
C GLY A 179 17.31 14.27 -31.21
N LEU A 180 16.92 13.19 -30.54
CA LEU A 180 16.70 11.88 -31.16
C LEU A 180 15.45 11.89 -32.04
N TYR A 181 15.55 11.46 -33.30
CA TYR A 181 14.39 11.32 -34.19
C TYR A 181 13.55 10.10 -33.80
N VAL A 182 12.25 10.33 -33.63
CA VAL A 182 11.29 9.25 -33.28
C VAL A 182 10.61 8.67 -34.50
N LEU A 183 10.19 9.52 -35.46
CA LEU A 183 9.64 9.11 -36.74
C LEU A 183 9.63 10.31 -37.70
N ASP A 184 9.83 10.05 -39.01
CA ASP A 184 9.93 11.06 -40.04
C ASP A 184 10.93 12.17 -39.61
N ASP A 185 10.54 13.44 -39.57
CA ASP A 185 11.33 14.58 -39.12
C ASP A 185 11.03 15.00 -37.66
N VAL A 186 10.16 14.28 -36.94
CA VAL A 186 9.79 14.56 -35.56
C VAL A 186 10.86 14.06 -34.59
N GLN A 187 11.33 14.95 -33.73
CA GLN A 187 12.30 14.64 -32.66
C GLN A 187 11.60 14.32 -31.34
N ALA A 188 12.26 13.52 -30.48
CA ALA A 188 11.73 13.13 -29.19
C ALA A 188 11.36 14.32 -28.26
N PRO A 189 12.14 15.45 -28.21
CA PRO A 189 11.71 16.63 -27.45
C PRO A 189 10.40 17.24 -27.94
N GLU A 190 10.18 17.28 -29.26
CA GLU A 190 8.95 17.78 -29.86
C GLU A 190 7.76 16.88 -29.54
N PHE A 191 7.95 15.56 -29.66
CA PHE A 191 6.93 14.58 -29.28
C PHE A 191 6.56 14.70 -27.79
N CYS A 192 7.54 14.81 -26.90
CA CYS A 192 7.31 14.96 -25.46
C CYS A 192 6.56 16.27 -25.15
N ALA A 193 6.94 17.37 -25.78
CA ALA A 193 6.26 18.67 -25.62
C ALA A 193 4.81 18.59 -26.05
N ARG A 194 4.52 17.91 -27.18
CA ARG A 194 3.15 17.69 -27.64
C ARG A 194 2.36 16.79 -26.70
N LEU A 195 2.93 15.69 -26.22
CA LEU A 195 2.30 14.82 -25.25
C LEU A 195 1.95 15.58 -23.95
N GLU A 196 2.82 16.47 -23.49
CA GLU A 196 2.54 17.32 -22.32
C GLU A 196 1.35 18.25 -22.57
N GLN A 197 1.24 18.85 -23.77
CA GLN A 197 0.09 19.66 -24.15
C GLN A 197 -1.22 18.85 -24.21
N VAL A 198 -1.16 17.62 -24.74
CA VAL A 198 -2.31 16.71 -24.75
C VAL A 198 -2.77 16.43 -23.32
N ILE A 199 -1.86 16.08 -22.41
CA ILE A 199 -2.21 15.83 -21.00
C ILE A 199 -2.79 17.08 -20.33
N ALA A 200 -2.30 18.26 -20.63
CA ALA A 200 -2.84 19.51 -20.11
C ALA A 200 -4.27 19.75 -20.62
N GLY A 201 -4.53 19.53 -21.92
CA GLY A 201 -5.87 19.61 -22.52
C GLY A 201 -6.84 18.62 -21.89
N LEU A 202 -6.43 17.35 -21.74
CA LEU A 202 -7.25 16.32 -21.09
C LEU A 202 -7.58 16.69 -19.63
N LYS A 203 -6.65 17.32 -18.91
CA LYS A 203 -6.93 17.82 -17.56
C LYS A 203 -8.04 18.87 -17.58
N GLU A 204 -7.99 19.83 -18.49
CA GLU A 204 -8.99 20.90 -18.59
C GLU A 204 -10.37 20.35 -19.01
N GLU A 205 -10.39 19.34 -19.87
CA GLU A 205 -11.63 18.81 -20.44
C GLU A 205 -12.32 17.76 -19.57
N TYR A 206 -11.56 16.82 -19.01
CA TYR A 206 -12.12 15.62 -18.35
C TYR A 206 -11.99 15.62 -16.83
N MET A 207 -11.11 16.43 -16.22
CA MET A 207 -10.90 16.37 -14.79
C MET A 207 -11.97 17.15 -14.03
N ILE A 208 -12.61 16.48 -13.07
CA ILE A 208 -13.52 17.08 -12.09
C ILE A 208 -12.92 16.77 -10.71
N ASP A 209 -12.58 17.80 -9.96
CA ASP A 209 -11.87 17.69 -8.69
C ASP A 209 -10.46 17.08 -8.84
N GLU A 210 -10.25 15.85 -8.40
CA GLU A 210 -8.93 15.19 -8.32
C GLU A 210 -8.63 14.30 -9.54
N ASP A 211 -9.66 13.83 -10.26
CA ASP A 211 -9.51 12.90 -11.38
C ASP A 211 -10.63 13.03 -12.44
N GLY A 212 -10.42 12.40 -13.59
CA GLY A 212 -11.41 12.30 -14.65
C GLY A 212 -11.18 11.06 -15.52
N ILE A 213 -12.23 10.54 -16.13
CA ILE A 213 -12.14 9.42 -17.08
C ILE A 213 -11.75 9.98 -18.45
N VAL A 214 -10.67 9.45 -19.01
CA VAL A 214 -10.24 9.73 -20.39
C VAL A 214 -10.88 8.69 -21.31
N PRO A 215 -11.60 9.11 -22.35
CA PRO A 215 -12.18 8.18 -23.33
C PRO A 215 -11.09 7.30 -23.97
N PRO A 216 -11.42 6.04 -24.34
CA PRO A 216 -10.51 5.20 -25.11
C PRO A 216 -10.13 5.87 -26.45
N GLY A 217 -8.83 5.86 -26.78
CA GLY A 217 -8.34 6.43 -28.04
C GLY A 217 -8.02 7.93 -28.01
N GLU A 218 -8.49 8.68 -27.03
CA GLU A 218 -8.38 10.16 -27.00
C GLU A 218 -6.94 10.66 -27.07
N VAL A 219 -6.04 10.09 -26.27
CA VAL A 219 -4.61 10.43 -26.31
C VAL A 219 -3.99 10.12 -27.67
N GLU A 220 -4.35 8.97 -28.22
CA GLU A 220 -3.89 8.48 -29.50
C GLU A 220 -4.37 9.37 -30.65
N GLU A 221 -5.65 9.76 -30.65
CA GLU A 221 -6.27 10.61 -31.67
C GLU A 221 -5.64 12.02 -31.67
N GLU A 222 -5.46 12.60 -30.49
CA GLU A 222 -4.79 13.90 -30.34
C GLU A 222 -3.34 13.91 -30.86
N LEU A 223 -2.59 12.85 -30.59
CA LEU A 223 -1.22 12.71 -31.09
C LEU A 223 -1.21 12.48 -32.61
N MET A 224 -2.08 11.60 -33.12
CA MET A 224 -2.20 11.36 -34.56
C MET A 224 -2.60 12.62 -35.31
N TYR A 225 -3.56 13.37 -34.80
CA TYR A 225 -3.97 14.64 -35.39
C TYR A 225 -2.82 15.66 -35.45
N SER A 226 -2.08 15.78 -34.35
CA SER A 226 -1.00 16.76 -34.23
C SER A 226 0.13 16.52 -35.20
N PHE A 227 0.53 15.28 -35.41
CA PHE A 227 1.64 14.91 -36.29
C PHE A 227 1.18 14.45 -37.67
N LYS A 228 -0.13 14.43 -37.95
CA LYS A 228 -0.74 13.88 -39.18
C LYS A 228 -0.30 12.44 -39.41
N TRP A 229 -0.26 11.65 -38.34
CA TRP A 229 0.13 10.25 -38.38
C TRP A 229 -1.10 9.32 -38.45
N THR A 230 -0.88 8.11 -38.95
CA THR A 230 -1.78 6.98 -38.83
C THR A 230 -1.47 6.24 -37.51
N SER A 231 -2.37 5.33 -37.09
CA SER A 231 -2.13 4.46 -35.92
C SER A 231 -0.81 3.72 -36.00
N ASN A 232 -0.49 3.11 -37.15
CA ASN A 232 0.78 2.41 -37.35
C ASN A 232 2.00 3.34 -37.17
N LYS A 233 1.91 4.58 -37.63
CA LYS A 233 2.98 5.55 -37.43
C LYS A 233 3.17 5.93 -35.97
N LEU A 234 2.08 6.13 -35.23
CA LEU A 234 2.13 6.38 -33.81
C LEU A 234 2.77 5.19 -33.04
N GLU A 235 2.36 3.96 -33.37
CA GLU A 235 2.96 2.76 -32.77
C GLU A 235 4.47 2.68 -33.04
N MET A 236 4.90 2.98 -34.28
CA MET A 236 6.33 3.02 -34.63
C MET A 236 7.08 4.11 -33.85
N ALA A 237 6.50 5.31 -33.71
CA ALA A 237 7.11 6.39 -32.95
C ALA A 237 7.27 6.01 -31.46
N VAL A 238 6.24 5.44 -30.86
CA VAL A 238 6.27 4.95 -29.46
C VAL A 238 7.34 3.87 -29.27
N ALA A 239 7.43 2.90 -30.22
CA ALA A 239 8.45 1.87 -30.19
C ALA A 239 9.87 2.45 -30.31
N ASN A 240 10.07 3.45 -31.18
CA ASN A 240 11.36 4.13 -31.34
C ASN A 240 11.75 4.91 -30.08
N ILE A 241 10.81 5.59 -29.42
CA ILE A 241 11.04 6.28 -28.15
C ILE A 241 11.52 5.28 -27.08
N ALA A 242 10.85 4.13 -26.97
CA ALA A 242 11.25 3.08 -26.04
C ALA A 242 12.65 2.51 -26.36
N ALA A 243 12.94 2.30 -27.65
CA ALA A 243 14.24 1.82 -28.11
C ALA A 243 15.38 2.82 -27.84
N HIS A 244 15.19 4.10 -28.10
CA HIS A 244 16.16 5.15 -27.73
C HIS A 244 16.41 5.17 -26.22
N GLY A 245 15.34 5.08 -25.43
CA GLY A 245 15.43 4.99 -23.98
C GLY A 245 16.23 3.79 -23.50
N GLU A 246 16.07 2.63 -24.15
CA GLU A 246 16.85 1.41 -23.81
C GLU A 246 18.34 1.57 -24.12
N VAL A 247 18.69 2.23 -25.24
CA VAL A 247 20.09 2.58 -25.55
C VAL A 247 20.69 3.49 -24.48
N ILE A 248 19.93 4.48 -23.99
CA ILE A 248 20.37 5.37 -22.91
C ILE A 248 20.59 4.56 -21.61
N ARG A 249 19.68 3.67 -21.26
CA ARG A 249 19.79 2.79 -20.08
C ARG A 249 21.06 1.94 -20.14
N GLU A 250 21.32 1.32 -21.29
CA GLU A 250 22.50 0.48 -21.47
C GLU A 250 23.81 1.28 -21.43
N ASN A 251 23.84 2.48 -22.02
CA ASN A 251 25.03 3.37 -21.96
C ASN A 251 25.32 3.82 -20.51
N ARG A 252 24.29 4.19 -19.74
CA ARG A 252 24.42 4.53 -18.32
C ARG A 252 24.91 3.32 -17.51
N ARG A 253 24.35 2.14 -17.77
CA ARG A 253 24.75 0.88 -17.15
C ARG A 253 26.23 0.58 -17.39
N ARG A 254 26.70 0.67 -18.65
CA ARG A 254 28.12 0.48 -18.99
C ARG A 254 29.03 1.47 -18.30
N ALA A 255 28.56 2.69 -18.08
CA ALA A 255 29.27 3.71 -17.30
C ALA A 255 29.20 3.51 -15.78
N GLY A 256 28.54 2.44 -15.29
CA GLY A 256 28.36 2.16 -13.87
C GLY A 256 27.38 3.09 -13.15
N ARG A 257 26.57 3.85 -13.90
CA ARG A 257 25.52 4.74 -13.39
C ARG A 257 24.19 4.00 -13.34
N ILE A 258 23.23 4.56 -12.60
CA ILE A 258 21.86 4.02 -12.54
C ILE A 258 21.29 3.93 -13.97
N PRO A 259 20.89 2.71 -14.44
CA PRO A 259 20.39 2.49 -15.80
C PRO A 259 18.95 3.00 -15.95
N ARG A 260 18.76 4.31 -15.78
CA ARG A 260 17.47 5.00 -15.88
C ARG A 260 17.40 5.76 -17.19
N SER A 261 16.24 5.70 -17.84
CA SER A 261 15.88 6.61 -18.91
C SER A 261 14.42 6.98 -18.78
N TYR A 262 14.16 8.27 -18.76
CA TYR A 262 12.80 8.80 -18.73
C TYR A 262 12.12 8.63 -20.10
N LEU A 263 12.88 8.68 -21.19
CA LEU A 263 12.39 8.32 -22.53
C LEU A 263 11.88 6.88 -22.58
N HIS A 264 12.62 5.93 -21.98
CA HIS A 264 12.15 4.56 -21.85
C HIS A 264 10.83 4.48 -21.08
N SER A 265 10.70 5.23 -20.00
CA SER A 265 9.46 5.27 -19.22
C SER A 265 8.28 5.80 -20.03
N VAL A 266 8.48 6.87 -20.82
CA VAL A 266 7.44 7.42 -21.71
C VAL A 266 7.02 6.42 -22.78
N GLY A 267 7.99 5.84 -23.51
CA GLY A 267 7.69 4.87 -24.58
C GLY A 267 7.02 3.60 -24.04
N SER A 268 7.51 3.05 -22.93
CA SER A 268 6.93 1.86 -22.31
C SER A 268 5.52 2.11 -21.77
N PHE A 269 5.29 3.28 -21.16
CA PHE A 269 3.94 3.65 -20.71
C PHE A 269 2.98 3.76 -21.88
N LEU A 270 3.33 4.49 -22.94
CA LEU A 270 2.45 4.67 -24.11
C LEU A 270 2.15 3.34 -24.80
N ALA A 271 3.13 2.45 -24.92
CA ALA A 271 2.90 1.11 -25.49
C ALA A 271 1.90 0.29 -24.67
N LEU A 272 1.98 0.37 -23.33
CA LEU A 272 1.00 -0.27 -22.45
C LEU A 272 -0.37 0.44 -22.52
N TRP A 273 -0.40 1.76 -22.50
CA TRP A 273 -1.61 2.56 -22.57
C TRP A 273 -2.42 2.27 -23.85
N MET A 274 -1.75 2.20 -24.98
CA MET A 274 -2.36 1.88 -26.28
C MET A 274 -2.81 0.41 -26.36
N GLY A 275 -2.07 -0.50 -25.73
CA GLY A 275 -2.39 -1.94 -25.72
C GLY A 275 -3.48 -2.36 -24.73
N VAL A 276 -3.93 -1.46 -23.84
CA VAL A 276 -4.97 -1.78 -22.86
C VAL A 276 -6.34 -1.46 -23.44
N GLU A 277 -7.01 -2.49 -23.98
CA GLU A 277 -8.37 -2.41 -24.55
C GLU A 277 -9.41 -3.18 -23.72
N SER A 278 -9.04 -3.73 -22.57
CA SER A 278 -9.91 -4.55 -21.75
C SER A 278 -10.80 -3.72 -20.82
N ASP A 279 -12.08 -4.13 -20.67
CA ASP A 279 -13.03 -3.57 -19.70
C ASP A 279 -12.54 -3.66 -18.25
N ALA A 280 -11.50 -4.46 -17.99
CA ALA A 280 -10.85 -4.56 -16.69
C ALA A 280 -10.02 -3.31 -16.32
N TYR A 281 -9.85 -2.36 -17.23
CA TYR A 281 -9.09 -1.13 -17.01
C TYR A 281 -9.96 0.11 -17.24
N VAL A 282 -9.61 1.17 -16.52
CA VAL A 282 -10.09 2.53 -16.79
C VAL A 282 -8.91 3.45 -17.03
N LYS A 283 -8.98 4.27 -18.09
CA LYS A 283 -7.99 5.31 -18.39
C LYS A 283 -8.40 6.61 -17.68
N LEU A 284 -7.49 7.19 -16.91
CA LEU A 284 -7.75 8.34 -16.05
C LEU A 284 -6.73 9.44 -16.28
N ILE A 285 -7.20 10.68 -16.15
CA ILE A 285 -6.36 11.86 -15.88
C ILE A 285 -6.50 12.23 -14.41
N LYS A 286 -5.40 12.55 -13.74
CA LYS A 286 -5.34 12.89 -12.32
C LYS A 286 -4.40 14.05 -12.05
N ASP A 287 -4.70 14.81 -10.99
CA ASP A 287 -3.75 15.77 -10.40
C ASP A 287 -4.00 15.87 -8.90
N ASP A 288 -3.11 15.33 -8.12
CA ASP A 288 -3.13 15.35 -6.66
C ASP A 288 -2.12 16.36 -6.06
N GLY A 289 -1.72 17.37 -6.87
CA GLY A 289 -0.83 18.45 -6.46
C GLY A 289 0.60 18.34 -7.00
N ASP A 290 1.00 17.18 -7.52
CA ASP A 290 2.31 16.95 -8.14
C ASP A 290 2.31 17.21 -9.67
N GLY A 291 1.20 17.72 -10.20
CA GLY A 291 0.96 17.95 -11.62
C GLY A 291 0.18 16.79 -12.30
N PRO A 292 -0.33 17.07 -13.53
CA PRO A 292 -1.20 16.14 -14.21
C PRO A 292 -0.47 14.84 -14.59
N ARG A 293 -1.20 13.72 -14.48
CA ARG A 293 -0.71 12.39 -14.87
C ARG A 293 -1.81 11.53 -15.48
N LEU A 294 -1.45 10.74 -16.46
CA LEU A 294 -2.28 9.66 -16.98
C LEU A 294 -2.11 8.40 -16.13
N GLU A 295 -3.19 7.67 -15.90
CA GLU A 295 -3.18 6.37 -15.22
C GLU A 295 -4.06 5.38 -15.97
N ALA A 296 -3.52 4.23 -16.38
CA ALA A 296 -4.31 3.06 -16.74
C ALA A 296 -4.49 2.22 -15.47
N TYR A 297 -5.65 2.36 -14.83
CA TYR A 297 -5.97 1.70 -13.57
C TYR A 297 -6.65 0.36 -13.80
N CYS A 298 -6.06 -0.69 -13.24
CA CYS A 298 -6.62 -2.03 -13.26
C CYS A 298 -7.76 -2.14 -12.23
N MET A 299 -8.98 -2.41 -12.67
CA MET A 299 -10.15 -2.61 -11.80
C MET A 299 -10.31 -4.07 -11.35
N ASP A 300 -9.68 -5.01 -12.07
CA ASP A 300 -9.80 -6.45 -11.84
C ASP A 300 -8.57 -7.07 -11.15
N PRO A 301 -8.59 -7.26 -9.83
CA PRO A 301 -7.48 -7.88 -9.12
C PRO A 301 -7.29 -9.36 -9.47
N SER A 302 -8.28 -10.00 -10.09
CA SER A 302 -8.21 -11.42 -10.48
C SER A 302 -7.15 -11.68 -11.55
N LEU A 303 -6.75 -10.66 -12.32
CA LEU A 303 -5.67 -10.75 -13.31
C LEU A 303 -4.31 -11.07 -12.65
N ALA A 304 -4.06 -10.53 -11.46
CA ALA A 304 -2.83 -10.80 -10.71
C ALA A 304 -2.90 -12.06 -9.86
N SER A 305 -4.09 -12.59 -9.58
CA SER A 305 -4.30 -13.71 -8.65
C SER A 305 -4.12 -15.10 -9.28
N GLU A 306 -3.82 -15.18 -10.59
CA GLU A 306 -3.63 -16.46 -11.29
C GLU A 306 -2.70 -17.43 -10.53
N PRO A 307 -1.54 -17.01 -9.97
CA PRO A 307 -0.67 -17.93 -9.26
C PRO A 307 -1.29 -18.54 -8.02
N LEU A 308 -2.19 -17.82 -7.33
CA LEU A 308 -2.90 -18.34 -6.16
C LEU A 308 -3.82 -19.52 -6.52
N ARG A 309 -4.36 -19.53 -7.74
CA ARG A 309 -5.22 -20.60 -8.25
C ARG A 309 -4.43 -21.84 -8.67
N ARG A 310 -3.12 -21.70 -8.91
CA ARG A 310 -2.23 -22.79 -9.32
C ARG A 310 -1.45 -23.41 -8.18
N CYS A 311 -1.38 -22.75 -7.03
CA CYS A 311 -0.77 -23.34 -5.84
C CYS A 311 -1.51 -24.62 -5.42
N HIS A 312 -0.79 -25.55 -4.79
CA HIS A 312 -1.37 -26.78 -4.26
C HIS A 312 -2.56 -26.53 -3.34
N ALA A 313 -2.43 -25.58 -2.43
CA ALA A 313 -3.48 -25.08 -1.56
C ALA A 313 -3.19 -23.66 -1.12
N GLY A 314 -4.23 -22.94 -0.68
CA GLY A 314 -4.11 -21.58 -0.14
C GLY A 314 -4.91 -21.39 1.13
N ILE A 315 -4.29 -20.75 2.13
CA ILE A 315 -4.96 -20.24 3.33
C ILE A 315 -4.85 -18.73 3.28
N HIS A 316 -5.99 -18.05 3.23
CA HIS A 316 -6.06 -16.60 3.25
C HIS A 316 -6.67 -16.16 4.57
N MET A 317 -5.96 -15.34 5.32
CA MET A 317 -6.39 -14.95 6.66
C MET A 317 -6.16 -13.47 6.93
N SER A 318 -7.05 -12.90 7.72
CA SER A 318 -6.94 -11.55 8.26
C SER A 318 -7.95 -11.35 9.39
N GLY A 319 -7.65 -10.46 10.31
CA GLY A 319 -8.59 -10.00 11.33
C GLY A 319 -9.78 -9.21 10.77
N THR A 320 -9.69 -8.71 9.54
CA THR A 320 -10.67 -7.81 8.91
C THR A 320 -11.03 -8.23 7.49
N LEU A 321 -11.09 -9.54 7.20
CA LEU A 321 -11.32 -10.06 5.85
C LEU A 321 -12.79 -9.96 5.39
N ALA A 322 -13.73 -9.84 6.31
CA ALA A 322 -15.15 -9.77 5.97
C ALA A 322 -15.49 -8.53 5.09
N PRO A 323 -16.44 -8.66 4.14
CA PRO A 323 -17.17 -9.88 3.77
C PRO A 323 -16.32 -10.86 2.95
N LEU A 324 -16.40 -12.16 3.28
CA LEU A 324 -15.53 -13.18 2.67
C LEU A 324 -15.86 -13.42 1.20
N GLU A 325 -17.12 -13.28 0.81
CA GLU A 325 -17.58 -13.42 -0.57
C GLU A 325 -16.96 -12.35 -1.48
N GLU A 326 -16.91 -11.09 -1.02
CA GLU A 326 -16.29 -10.02 -1.79
C GLU A 326 -14.81 -10.32 -2.07
N TYR A 327 -14.09 -10.79 -1.05
CA TYR A 327 -12.68 -11.16 -1.20
C TYR A 327 -12.48 -12.31 -2.20
N ARG A 328 -13.28 -13.39 -2.09
CA ARG A 328 -13.27 -14.53 -3.03
C ARG A 328 -13.54 -14.07 -4.47
N ASP A 329 -14.63 -13.31 -4.65
CA ASP A 329 -15.13 -12.90 -5.96
C ASP A 329 -14.15 -11.92 -6.62
N SER A 330 -13.64 -10.95 -5.86
CA SER A 330 -12.65 -9.97 -6.35
C SER A 330 -11.38 -10.63 -6.87
N LEU A 331 -10.88 -11.64 -6.19
CA LEU A 331 -9.67 -12.37 -6.61
C LEU A 331 -9.97 -13.52 -7.59
N GLY A 332 -11.23 -13.80 -7.90
CA GLY A 332 -11.61 -14.89 -8.79
C GLY A 332 -11.09 -16.26 -8.29
N LEU A 333 -11.12 -16.49 -6.97
CA LEU A 333 -10.64 -17.74 -6.40
C LEU A 333 -11.60 -18.88 -6.77
N PRO A 334 -11.12 -20.03 -7.29
CA PRO A 334 -11.97 -21.12 -7.71
C PRO A 334 -12.49 -21.95 -6.51
N GLY A 335 -13.61 -22.63 -6.68
CA GLY A 335 -14.07 -23.63 -5.72
C GLY A 335 -13.27 -24.95 -5.80
N PRO A 336 -13.32 -25.81 -4.76
CA PRO A 336 -14.06 -25.61 -3.52
C PRO A 336 -13.31 -24.71 -2.51
N ILE A 337 -14.02 -23.76 -1.91
CA ILE A 337 -13.48 -22.85 -0.89
C ILE A 337 -14.25 -23.03 0.42
N SER A 338 -13.53 -23.19 1.53
CA SER A 338 -14.10 -23.13 2.87
C SER A 338 -13.92 -21.71 3.43
N MET A 339 -15.02 -21.02 3.65
CA MET A 339 -15.02 -19.69 4.26
C MET A 339 -15.42 -19.83 5.74
N ARG A 340 -14.58 -19.30 6.64
CA ARG A 340 -14.83 -19.40 8.08
C ARG A 340 -14.52 -18.09 8.77
N SER A 341 -15.38 -17.71 9.71
CA SER A 341 -15.15 -16.63 10.66
C SER A 341 -15.07 -17.23 12.06
N PHE A 342 -14.10 -16.78 12.83
CA PHE A 342 -13.90 -17.20 14.21
C PHE A 342 -14.31 -16.08 15.15
N PRO A 343 -14.96 -16.38 16.30
CA PRO A 343 -15.24 -15.35 17.29
C PRO A 343 -13.93 -14.79 17.85
N PRO A 344 -13.94 -13.54 18.34
CA PRO A 344 -12.77 -12.97 19.00
C PRO A 344 -12.39 -13.79 20.24
N GLY A 345 -11.09 -13.92 20.50
CA GLY A 345 -10.55 -14.69 21.63
C GLY A 345 -10.64 -13.97 23.00
N PHE A 346 -11.47 -12.95 23.14
CA PHE A 346 -11.66 -12.18 24.37
C PHE A 346 -13.14 -12.14 24.78
N PRO A 347 -13.45 -11.94 26.08
CA PRO A 347 -14.82 -11.84 26.57
C PRO A 347 -15.59 -10.69 25.92
N PRO A 348 -16.84 -10.90 25.47
CA PRO A 348 -17.64 -9.87 24.82
C PRO A 348 -17.81 -8.59 25.66
N GLU A 349 -17.86 -8.73 26.99
CA GLU A 349 -17.97 -7.64 27.97
C GLU A 349 -16.72 -6.73 28.00
N ASN A 350 -15.60 -7.18 27.47
CA ASN A 350 -14.39 -6.37 27.37
C ASN A 350 -14.46 -5.34 26.23
N ARG A 351 -15.47 -5.44 25.35
CA ARG A 351 -15.62 -4.55 24.21
C ARG A 351 -16.98 -3.89 24.16
N LEU A 352 -17.00 -2.56 24.12
CA LEU A 352 -18.19 -1.78 23.87
C LEU A 352 -18.06 -1.04 22.53
N ILE A 353 -19.01 -1.21 21.63
CA ILE A 353 -19.07 -0.49 20.35
C ILE A 353 -20.37 0.27 20.30
N LEU A 354 -20.28 1.60 20.21
CA LEU A 354 -21.41 2.53 20.20
C LEU A 354 -21.49 3.27 18.87
N PHE A 355 -22.70 3.61 18.43
CA PHE A 355 -22.88 4.66 17.44
C PHE A 355 -23.88 5.70 17.91
N ASP A 356 -23.57 6.96 17.65
CA ASP A 356 -24.47 8.06 17.99
C ASP A 356 -25.49 8.27 16.87
N SER A 357 -26.76 8.02 17.17
CA SER A 357 -27.86 8.18 16.21
C SER A 357 -28.35 9.62 16.06
N SER A 358 -27.91 10.53 16.93
CA SER A 358 -28.31 11.94 16.92
C SER A 358 -27.50 12.81 15.94
N VAL A 359 -26.37 12.30 15.42
CA VAL A 359 -25.46 13.05 14.54
C VAL A 359 -25.20 12.33 13.22
N SER A 360 -24.79 13.10 12.19
CA SER A 360 -24.47 12.58 10.87
C SER A 360 -23.36 13.41 10.22
N MET A 361 -22.45 12.74 9.52
CA MET A 361 -21.40 13.36 8.70
C MET A 361 -21.76 13.36 7.20
N LYS A 362 -23.05 13.16 6.84
CA LYS A 362 -23.49 13.19 5.46
C LYS A 362 -23.22 14.56 4.83
N TYR A 363 -22.61 14.57 3.64
CA TYR A 363 -22.15 15.80 2.98
C TYR A 363 -23.28 16.82 2.77
N GLU A 364 -24.44 16.37 2.26
CA GLU A 364 -25.60 17.22 2.00
C GLU A 364 -26.14 17.85 3.30
N GLU A 365 -26.16 17.09 4.39
CA GLU A 365 -26.63 17.58 5.71
C GLU A 365 -25.67 18.63 6.26
N ARG A 366 -24.34 18.46 6.08
CA ARG A 366 -23.32 19.44 6.49
C ARG A 366 -23.37 20.74 5.69
N LEU A 367 -23.78 20.68 4.42
CA LEU A 367 -23.98 21.88 3.61
C LEU A 367 -25.19 22.70 4.06
N MET A 368 -26.24 22.02 4.56
CA MET A 368 -27.46 22.67 5.05
C MET A 368 -27.31 23.21 6.49
N ASP A 369 -26.46 22.59 7.30
CA ASP A 369 -26.19 22.98 8.68
C ASP A 369 -24.68 23.11 8.94
N THR A 370 -24.20 24.34 8.87
CA THR A 370 -22.78 24.67 9.10
C THR A 370 -22.34 24.40 10.55
N ASP A 371 -23.27 24.31 11.50
CA ASP A 371 -23.00 24.03 12.91
C ASP A 371 -23.00 22.53 13.24
N MET A 372 -23.47 21.68 12.32
CA MET A 372 -23.52 20.23 12.53
C MET A 372 -22.14 19.65 12.89
N PHE A 373 -21.09 20.07 12.19
CA PHE A 373 -19.73 19.61 12.50
C PHE A 373 -19.27 20.06 13.89
N SER A 374 -19.65 21.26 14.35
CA SER A 374 -19.39 21.71 15.73
C SER A 374 -20.10 20.82 16.75
N GLY A 375 -21.33 20.40 16.47
CA GLY A 375 -22.07 19.47 17.32
C GLY A 375 -21.38 18.10 17.43
N ILE A 376 -20.83 17.58 16.29
CA ILE A 376 -20.08 16.33 16.29
C ILE A 376 -18.77 16.47 17.08
N LEU A 377 -18.05 17.59 16.93
CA LEU A 377 -16.84 17.85 17.71
C LEU A 377 -17.15 17.97 19.20
N ALA A 378 -18.27 18.58 19.58
CA ALA A 378 -18.72 18.63 21.00
C ALA A 378 -19.00 17.22 21.56
N LYS A 379 -19.56 16.31 20.76
CA LYS A 379 -19.71 14.90 21.14
C LYS A 379 -18.36 14.21 21.31
N ALA A 380 -17.42 14.42 20.38
CA ALA A 380 -16.06 13.88 20.49
C ALA A 380 -15.34 14.41 21.74
N GLU A 381 -15.42 15.72 22.01
CA GLU A 381 -14.92 16.34 23.23
C GLU A 381 -15.53 15.69 24.49
N ALA A 382 -16.85 15.54 24.53
CA ALA A 382 -17.56 14.95 25.67
C ALA A 382 -17.10 13.53 25.95
N VAL A 383 -16.91 12.69 24.90
CA VAL A 383 -16.35 11.35 25.04
C VAL A 383 -14.93 11.39 25.58
N CYS A 384 -14.07 12.26 25.04
CA CYS A 384 -12.70 12.42 25.53
C CYS A 384 -12.63 12.83 27.00
N ARG A 385 -13.55 13.68 27.48
CA ARG A 385 -13.64 14.13 28.88
C ARG A 385 -14.26 13.09 29.80
N ALA A 386 -15.07 12.16 29.27
CA ALA A 386 -15.78 11.15 30.06
C ALA A 386 -14.85 10.05 30.61
N THR A 387 -13.58 10.03 30.21
CA THR A 387 -12.63 9.00 30.61
C THR A 387 -11.21 9.56 30.74
N SER A 388 -10.41 8.95 31.60
CA SER A 388 -8.96 9.19 31.73
C SER A 388 -8.11 8.20 30.91
N ARG A 389 -8.72 7.42 30.01
CA ARG A 389 -8.03 6.43 29.19
C ARG A 389 -7.42 7.05 27.94
N ASN A 390 -6.29 6.48 27.47
CA ASN A 390 -5.73 6.88 26.19
C ASN A 390 -6.77 6.74 25.08
N THR A 391 -7.02 7.84 24.37
CA THR A 391 -8.10 7.97 23.40
C THR A 391 -7.56 8.37 22.04
N ALA A 392 -7.91 7.66 20.96
CA ALA A 392 -7.66 8.12 19.60
C ALA A 392 -8.97 8.63 18.97
N VAL A 393 -8.91 9.80 18.36
CA VAL A 393 -10.01 10.39 17.58
C VAL A 393 -9.62 10.33 16.11
N PHE A 394 -10.31 9.50 15.35
CA PHE A 394 -10.05 9.25 13.95
C PHE A 394 -10.99 10.04 13.06
N PHE A 395 -10.43 10.87 12.20
CA PHE A 395 -11.15 11.65 11.19
C PHE A 395 -11.16 10.94 9.83
N PRO A 396 -12.19 11.10 9.00
CA PRO A 396 -12.22 10.51 7.64
C PRO A 396 -11.19 11.07 6.68
N SER A 397 -10.69 12.29 6.93
CA SER A 397 -9.67 12.95 6.09
C SER A 397 -8.84 13.96 6.88
N HIS A 398 -7.65 14.30 6.35
CA HIS A 398 -6.82 15.37 6.91
C HIS A 398 -7.54 16.73 6.90
N ASP A 399 -8.36 17.03 5.90
CA ASP A 399 -9.10 18.31 5.82
C ASP A 399 -10.07 18.45 6.99
N LEU A 400 -10.75 17.36 7.38
CA LEU A 400 -11.64 17.37 8.56
C LEU A 400 -10.86 17.43 9.88
N LEU A 401 -9.70 16.80 9.94
CA LEU A 401 -8.80 16.95 11.07
C LEU A 401 -8.34 18.40 11.21
N GLU A 402 -7.83 19.02 10.15
CA GLU A 402 -7.40 20.42 10.13
C GLU A 402 -8.56 21.38 10.49
N LEU A 403 -9.78 21.10 9.98
CA LEU A 403 -10.98 21.85 10.38
C LEU A 403 -11.29 21.70 11.87
N SER A 404 -11.03 20.53 12.47
CA SER A 404 -11.21 20.34 13.92
C SER A 404 -10.19 21.14 14.75
N LEU A 405 -8.95 21.26 14.25
CA LEU A 405 -7.90 22.08 14.86
C LEU A 405 -8.28 23.56 14.82
N SER A 406 -8.80 24.04 13.68
CA SER A 406 -9.25 25.44 13.54
C SER A 406 -10.41 25.80 14.48
N ARG A 407 -11.15 24.79 14.98
CA ARG A 407 -12.24 24.94 15.97
C ARG A 407 -11.79 24.68 17.41
N ASP A 408 -10.47 24.62 17.63
CA ASP A 408 -9.82 24.42 18.91
C ASP A 408 -10.28 23.16 19.68
N LEU A 409 -10.44 22.04 18.97
CA LEU A 409 -10.70 20.76 19.63
C LEU A 409 -9.57 20.38 20.63
N PRO A 410 -8.27 20.58 20.34
CA PRO A 410 -7.19 20.30 21.30
C PRO A 410 -7.33 21.06 22.62
N GLY A 411 -7.65 22.36 22.61
CA GLY A 411 -7.84 23.15 23.82
C GLY A 411 -9.08 22.72 24.63
N LYS A 412 -10.12 22.24 23.96
CA LYS A 412 -11.38 21.83 24.59
C LYS A 412 -11.33 20.48 25.29
N VAL A 413 -10.53 19.51 24.83
CA VAL A 413 -10.48 18.16 25.43
C VAL A 413 -9.89 18.14 26.84
N GLY A 414 -9.13 19.16 27.25
CA GLY A 414 -8.64 19.31 28.63
C GLY A 414 -7.57 18.31 29.05
N ARG A 415 -6.95 17.63 28.10
CA ARG A 415 -5.87 16.65 28.27
C ARG A 415 -4.75 16.87 27.25
N LYS A 416 -3.61 16.26 27.43
CA LYS A 416 -2.51 16.29 26.46
C LYS A 416 -2.96 15.75 25.12
N VAL A 417 -2.69 16.49 24.03
CA VAL A 417 -3.10 16.11 22.68
C VAL A 417 -1.87 15.90 21.81
N PHE A 418 -1.89 14.80 21.04
CA PHE A 418 -0.95 14.46 19.98
C PHE A 418 -1.67 14.52 18.64
N ILE A 419 -0.98 14.91 17.57
CA ILE A 419 -1.63 15.17 16.27
C ILE A 419 -0.80 14.50 15.17
N GLU A 420 -1.48 13.73 14.30
CA GLU A 420 -0.90 13.25 13.03
C GLU A 420 -1.02 14.35 11.98
N GLU A 421 0.03 15.16 11.83
CA GLU A 421 0.05 16.23 10.83
C GLU A 421 0.22 15.67 9.41
N ARG A 422 -0.35 16.38 8.42
CA ARG A 422 -0.20 16.03 7.00
C ARG A 422 1.25 16.15 6.58
N GLY A 423 1.80 15.10 5.95
CA GLY A 423 3.17 15.11 5.45
C GLY A 423 4.26 14.92 6.52
N LEU A 424 3.90 14.66 7.78
CA LEU A 424 4.88 14.41 8.85
C LEU A 424 5.83 13.26 8.45
N PRO A 425 7.16 13.45 8.57
CA PRO A 425 8.13 12.38 8.32
C PRO A 425 7.85 11.14 9.17
N GLN A 426 8.15 9.95 8.62
CA GLN A 426 7.84 8.68 9.29
C GLN A 426 8.48 8.56 10.69
N GLN A 427 9.71 9.05 10.83
CA GLN A 427 10.41 8.99 12.11
C GLN A 427 9.76 9.89 13.17
N GLU A 428 9.37 11.11 12.80
CA GLU A 428 8.70 12.05 13.70
C GLU A 428 7.31 11.55 14.11
N LEU A 429 6.60 10.89 13.17
CA LEU A 429 5.34 10.23 13.48
C LEU A 429 5.53 9.13 14.53
N ILE A 430 6.54 8.27 14.37
CA ILE A 430 6.83 7.20 15.33
C ILE A 430 7.14 7.80 16.71
N GLU A 431 7.97 8.83 16.80
CA GLU A 431 8.31 9.53 18.05
C GLU A 431 7.05 10.11 18.72
N THR A 432 6.17 10.76 17.95
CA THR A 432 4.88 11.29 18.43
C THR A 432 3.99 10.20 19.01
N ILE A 433 3.92 9.06 18.34
CA ILE A 433 3.12 7.92 18.78
C ILE A 433 3.73 7.25 20.02
N ASP A 434 5.04 7.14 20.10
CA ASP A 434 5.70 6.56 21.28
C ASP A 434 5.47 7.43 22.52
N LEU A 435 5.48 8.76 22.39
CA LEU A 435 5.11 9.68 23.47
C LEU A 435 3.64 9.52 23.89
N PHE A 436 2.72 9.35 22.92
CA PHE A 436 1.31 9.07 23.22
C PHE A 436 1.14 7.75 23.97
N LYS A 437 1.82 6.69 23.57
CA LYS A 437 1.80 5.37 24.22
C LYS A 437 2.30 5.45 25.65
N GLU A 438 3.37 6.22 25.89
CA GLU A 438 3.90 6.42 27.24
C GLU A 438 2.89 7.02 28.21
N GLU A 439 2.03 7.96 27.76
CA GLU A 439 0.98 8.53 28.62
C GLU A 439 -0.01 7.43 29.08
N GLY A 440 -0.37 6.50 28.21
CA GLY A 440 -1.22 5.36 28.57
C GLY A 440 -0.57 4.40 29.55
N ARG A 441 0.74 4.11 29.36
CA ARG A 441 1.52 3.21 30.23
C ARG A 441 1.71 3.79 31.63
N ARG A 442 1.93 5.11 31.73
CA ARG A 442 2.15 5.79 33.02
C ARG A 442 0.93 5.74 33.95
N GLY A 443 -0.26 5.62 33.38
CA GLY A 443 -1.51 5.77 34.11
C GLY A 443 -1.69 7.23 34.59
N GLY A 444 -2.90 7.69 34.71
CA GLY A 444 -3.24 9.08 35.05
C GLY A 444 -4.37 9.55 34.16
N ASP A 445 -4.33 10.82 33.73
CA ASP A 445 -5.41 11.39 32.91
C ASP A 445 -5.38 10.93 31.44
N GLY A 446 -4.38 10.13 31.05
CA GLY A 446 -4.18 9.68 29.67
C GLY A 446 -4.00 10.84 28.68
N ALA A 447 -3.92 10.52 27.41
CA ALA A 447 -3.78 11.50 26.34
C ALA A 447 -4.82 11.30 25.23
N VAL A 448 -4.94 12.27 24.33
CA VAL A 448 -5.76 12.18 23.13
C VAL A 448 -4.87 12.25 21.90
N LEU A 449 -5.05 11.32 20.98
CA LEU A 449 -4.39 11.32 19.66
C LEU A 449 -5.43 11.68 18.59
N LEU A 450 -5.18 12.75 17.83
CA LEU A 450 -5.97 13.12 16.67
C LEU A 450 -5.27 12.57 15.42
N SER A 451 -5.96 11.72 14.66
CA SER A 451 -5.40 11.00 13.52
C SER A 451 -6.43 10.81 12.41
N VAL A 452 -6.00 10.27 11.28
CA VAL A 452 -6.87 9.97 10.13
C VAL A 452 -7.08 8.46 10.00
N ILE A 453 -8.32 8.05 9.77
CA ILE A 453 -8.68 6.64 9.54
C ILE A 453 -8.14 6.18 8.17
N GLY A 454 -7.58 4.98 8.10
CA GLY A 454 -6.88 4.51 6.90
C GLY A 454 -5.50 5.15 6.70
N GLY A 455 -5.02 5.94 7.69
CA GLY A 455 -3.68 6.52 7.73
C GLY A 455 -2.65 5.59 8.37
N ARG A 456 -1.40 6.06 8.42
CA ARG A 456 -0.24 5.31 8.94
C ARG A 456 -0.41 4.84 10.40
N VAL A 457 -1.17 5.58 11.19
CA VAL A 457 -1.47 5.23 12.59
C VAL A 457 -2.50 4.12 12.68
N SER A 458 -3.60 4.22 11.93
CA SER A 458 -4.70 3.28 12.01
C SER A 458 -4.39 1.91 11.39
N GLU A 459 -3.41 1.79 10.51
CA GLU A 459 -3.09 0.55 9.79
C GLU A 459 -1.73 -0.06 10.19
N GLY A 460 -0.75 0.75 10.57
CA GLY A 460 0.65 0.32 10.72
C GLY A 460 1.18 0.22 12.15
N ILE A 461 0.46 0.72 13.18
CA ILE A 461 0.98 0.83 14.55
C ILE A 461 0.18 -0.05 15.50
N ASP A 462 0.87 -0.81 16.32
CA ASP A 462 0.28 -1.64 17.37
C ASP A 462 0.21 -0.89 18.70
N PHE A 463 -0.89 -1.09 19.45
CA PHE A 463 -1.14 -0.44 20.75
C PHE A 463 -1.50 -1.51 21.78
N PRO A 464 -0.51 -2.22 22.36
CA PRO A 464 -0.79 -3.21 23.39
C PRO A 464 -1.24 -2.57 24.70
N ASP A 465 -2.02 -3.34 25.48
CA ASP A 465 -2.48 -3.01 26.83
C ASP A 465 -3.19 -1.63 26.89
N ARG A 466 -2.68 -0.74 27.77
CA ARG A 466 -3.26 0.59 28.02
C ARG A 466 -2.83 1.67 27.05
N GLU A 467 -2.08 1.31 26.00
CA GLU A 467 -1.59 2.30 25.04
C GLU A 467 -2.72 2.93 24.22
N LEU A 468 -3.85 2.19 24.04
CA LEU A 468 -5.07 2.70 23.42
C LEU A 468 -6.28 1.93 23.94
N GLU A 469 -7.19 2.61 24.64
CA GLU A 469 -8.36 1.98 25.25
C GLU A 469 -9.69 2.58 24.73
N VAL A 470 -9.67 3.75 24.08
CA VAL A 470 -10.86 4.37 23.49
C VAL A 470 -10.56 4.84 22.07
N ALA A 471 -11.45 4.52 21.14
CA ALA A 471 -11.42 5.02 19.76
C ALA A 471 -12.72 5.77 19.45
N VAL A 472 -12.60 7.00 18.97
CA VAL A 472 -13.72 7.81 18.49
C VAL A 472 -13.58 7.99 16.98
N LEU A 473 -14.54 7.49 16.21
CA LEU A 473 -14.59 7.66 14.75
C LEU A 473 -15.52 8.83 14.44
N VAL A 474 -14.99 9.91 13.88
CA VAL A 474 -15.74 11.10 13.51
C VAL A 474 -16.37 10.90 12.14
N GLY A 475 -17.50 10.19 12.10
CA GLY A 475 -18.18 9.82 10.86
C GLY A 475 -17.74 8.48 10.27
N ILE A 476 -18.26 8.18 9.08
CA ILE A 476 -18.00 6.93 8.34
C ILE A 476 -16.92 7.20 7.29
N PRO A 477 -15.84 6.38 7.23
CA PRO A 477 -14.72 6.59 6.30
C PRO A 477 -15.02 6.06 4.90
N TYR A 478 -16.08 6.59 4.25
CA TYR A 478 -16.38 6.25 2.87
C TYR A 478 -15.24 6.70 1.94
N PRO A 479 -14.96 5.94 0.87
CA PRO A 479 -14.07 6.42 -0.17
C PRO A 479 -14.65 7.67 -0.83
N LYS A 480 -13.78 8.59 -1.27
CA LYS A 480 -14.22 9.75 -2.04
C LYS A 480 -14.88 9.29 -3.35
N PRO A 481 -15.96 9.94 -3.80
CA PRO A 481 -16.67 9.59 -5.03
C PRO A 481 -15.96 10.11 -6.28
N THR A 482 -14.66 9.79 -6.43
CA THR A 482 -13.83 10.17 -7.59
C THR A 482 -14.27 9.45 -8.86
N ALA A 483 -13.78 9.86 -10.01
CA ALA A 483 -14.02 9.20 -11.30
C ALA A 483 -13.51 7.74 -11.25
N LYS A 484 -12.33 7.52 -10.68
CA LYS A 484 -11.77 6.19 -10.40
C LYS A 484 -12.73 5.33 -9.58
N GLN A 485 -13.26 5.86 -8.47
CA GLN A 485 -14.15 5.13 -7.58
C GLN A 485 -15.49 4.77 -8.27
N LYS A 486 -16.03 5.69 -9.06
CA LYS A 486 -17.26 5.45 -9.85
C LYS A 486 -17.04 4.38 -10.92
N ALA A 487 -15.91 4.41 -11.63
CA ALA A 487 -15.57 3.40 -12.63
C ALA A 487 -15.43 2.01 -11.99
N LEU A 488 -14.74 1.93 -10.85
CA LEU A 488 -14.58 0.69 -10.10
C LEU A 488 -15.94 0.13 -9.64
N GLN A 489 -16.80 0.99 -9.09
CA GLN A 489 -18.15 0.60 -8.69
C GLN A 489 -18.96 0.08 -9.86
N TYR A 490 -18.97 0.76 -11.01
CA TYR A 490 -19.66 0.36 -12.22
C TYR A 490 -19.13 -0.99 -12.74
N TYR A 491 -17.83 -1.19 -12.77
CA TYR A 491 -17.22 -2.47 -13.15
C TYR A 491 -17.72 -3.63 -12.29
N TYR A 492 -17.75 -3.43 -10.96
CA TYR A 492 -18.23 -4.44 -10.02
C TYR A 492 -19.75 -4.65 -10.07
N ASP A 493 -20.51 -3.62 -10.44
CA ASP A 493 -21.96 -3.77 -10.71
C ASP A 493 -22.20 -4.67 -11.92
N ILE A 494 -21.47 -4.46 -13.02
CA ILE A 494 -21.58 -5.30 -14.21
C ILE A 494 -21.15 -6.74 -13.90
N LYS A 495 -20.02 -6.91 -13.20
CA LYS A 495 -19.40 -8.22 -13.01
C LYS A 495 -20.12 -9.07 -11.95
N PHE A 496 -20.64 -8.44 -10.88
CA PHE A 496 -21.16 -9.14 -9.69
C PHE A 496 -22.56 -8.67 -9.28
N GLY A 497 -23.11 -7.60 -9.83
CA GLY A 497 -24.35 -6.97 -9.38
C GLY A 497 -24.25 -6.34 -7.98
N LYS A 498 -23.04 -6.04 -7.49
CA LYS A 498 -22.74 -5.63 -6.10
C LYS A 498 -21.72 -4.50 -6.01
N GLY A 499 -21.75 -3.55 -6.97
CA GLY A 499 -20.76 -2.47 -7.03
C GLY A 499 -20.63 -1.69 -5.73
N TRP A 500 -21.74 -1.18 -5.19
CA TRP A 500 -21.74 -0.45 -3.93
C TRP A 500 -21.24 -1.30 -2.75
N ASP A 501 -21.77 -2.51 -2.62
CA ASP A 501 -21.42 -3.38 -1.49
C ASP A 501 -19.93 -3.75 -1.49
N TYR A 502 -19.36 -4.04 -2.67
CA TYR A 502 -17.98 -4.51 -2.79
C TYR A 502 -16.93 -3.39 -2.84
N THR A 503 -17.27 -2.22 -3.42
CA THR A 503 -16.27 -1.16 -3.62
C THR A 503 -16.41 0.01 -2.66
N VAL A 504 -17.53 0.11 -1.94
CA VAL A 504 -17.78 1.17 -0.95
C VAL A 504 -18.01 0.59 0.43
N LYS A 505 -19.05 -0.24 0.61
CA LYS A 505 -19.47 -0.74 1.92
C LYS A 505 -18.42 -1.66 2.56
N ALA A 506 -17.91 -2.65 1.84
CA ALA A 506 -16.90 -3.58 2.35
C ALA A 506 -15.57 -2.91 2.73
N PRO A 507 -14.94 -2.06 1.89
CA PRO A 507 -13.73 -1.33 2.30
C PRO A 507 -13.96 -0.40 3.49
N THR A 508 -15.13 0.26 3.56
CA THR A 508 -15.49 1.11 4.69
C THR A 508 -15.59 0.31 5.99
N ALA A 509 -16.27 -0.85 5.96
CA ALA A 509 -16.37 -1.75 7.11
C ALA A 509 -14.99 -2.21 7.59
N ARG A 510 -14.09 -2.58 6.67
CA ARG A 510 -12.71 -2.98 6.99
C ARG A 510 -11.92 -1.87 7.66
N ARG A 511 -12.01 -0.62 7.17
CA ARG A 511 -11.35 0.54 7.80
C ARG A 511 -11.85 0.78 9.22
N MET A 512 -13.16 0.69 9.45
CA MET A 512 -13.71 0.80 10.80
C MET A 512 -13.24 -0.35 11.69
N LEU A 513 -13.29 -1.59 11.20
CA LEU A 513 -12.81 -2.76 11.94
C LEU A 513 -11.33 -2.68 12.27
N GLN A 514 -10.49 -2.15 11.38
CA GLN A 514 -9.06 -1.94 11.63
C GLN A 514 -8.83 -0.92 12.76
N ALA A 515 -9.54 0.21 12.74
CA ALA A 515 -9.45 1.21 13.80
C ALA A 515 -9.93 0.67 15.17
N ILE A 516 -11.07 -0.03 15.19
CA ILE A 516 -11.66 -0.64 16.39
C ILE A 516 -10.80 -1.83 16.87
N GLY A 517 -10.26 -2.62 15.96
CA GLY A 517 -9.42 -3.78 16.28
C GLY A 517 -8.09 -3.44 16.96
N ARG A 518 -7.72 -2.16 17.02
CA ARG A 518 -6.54 -1.69 17.78
C ARG A 518 -6.76 -1.66 19.29
N LEU A 519 -8.01 -1.67 19.74
CA LEU A 519 -8.38 -1.52 21.14
C LEU A 519 -8.11 -2.78 21.99
N ILE A 520 -8.20 -3.96 21.40
CA ILE A 520 -8.07 -5.23 22.12
C ILE A 520 -7.11 -6.15 21.38
N ARG A 521 -6.02 -6.52 22.02
CA ARG A 521 -4.97 -7.43 21.53
C ARG A 521 -4.87 -8.71 22.34
N GLY A 522 -5.17 -8.64 23.62
CA GLY A 522 -5.10 -9.75 24.56
C GLY A 522 -6.47 -10.05 25.21
N GLU A 523 -6.56 -11.20 25.85
CA GLU A 523 -7.80 -11.64 26.54
C GLU A 523 -8.21 -10.70 27.68
N LYS A 524 -7.27 -9.96 28.26
CA LYS A 524 -7.50 -9.04 29.39
C LYS A 524 -7.73 -7.61 28.98
N ASP A 525 -7.47 -7.25 27.73
CA ASP A 525 -7.65 -5.89 27.25
C ASP A 525 -9.13 -5.53 27.23
N ARG A 526 -9.41 -4.26 27.50
CA ARG A 526 -10.76 -3.68 27.39
C ARG A 526 -10.71 -2.47 26.49
N GLY A 527 -11.79 -2.25 25.73
CA GLY A 527 -11.83 -1.14 24.81
C GLY A 527 -13.23 -0.66 24.45
N VAL A 528 -13.33 0.65 24.23
CA VAL A 528 -14.57 1.30 23.78
C VAL A 528 -14.36 1.96 22.44
N ALA A 529 -15.23 1.67 21.49
CA ALA A 529 -15.31 2.37 20.22
C ALA A 529 -16.59 3.18 20.13
N VAL A 530 -16.51 4.45 19.70
CA VAL A 530 -17.64 5.34 19.49
C VAL A 530 -17.64 5.82 18.05
N ILE A 531 -18.72 5.60 17.32
CA ILE A 531 -18.89 6.07 15.94
C ILE A 531 -19.88 7.22 15.94
N LEU A 532 -19.42 8.43 15.63
CA LEU A 532 -20.24 9.64 15.62
C LEU A 532 -20.93 9.82 14.26
N ASP A 533 -21.82 8.89 13.94
CA ASP A 533 -22.63 8.94 12.72
C ASP A 533 -23.77 7.92 12.77
N ARG A 534 -25.03 8.36 12.59
CA ARG A 534 -26.21 7.49 12.56
C ARG A 534 -26.19 6.43 11.45
N ARG A 535 -25.44 6.69 10.35
CA ARG A 535 -25.30 5.74 9.23
C ARG A 535 -24.52 4.48 9.62
N ALA A 536 -23.85 4.45 10.78
CA ALA A 536 -23.19 3.26 11.30
C ALA A 536 -24.16 2.08 11.50
N ALA A 537 -25.44 2.35 11.68
CA ALA A 537 -26.50 1.34 11.78
C ALA A 537 -26.48 0.32 10.62
N GLN A 538 -26.10 0.72 9.40
CA GLN A 538 -26.03 -0.16 8.22
C GLN A 538 -24.83 -1.11 8.23
N PHE A 539 -23.91 -0.98 9.20
CA PHE A 539 -22.73 -1.83 9.37
C PHE A 539 -22.88 -2.83 10.52
N LYS A 540 -24.09 -3.02 11.08
CA LYS A 540 -24.32 -3.96 12.19
C LYS A 540 -23.87 -5.40 11.89
N GLU A 541 -23.96 -5.82 10.65
CA GLU A 541 -23.50 -7.16 10.23
C GLU A 541 -21.97 -7.34 10.31
N TYR A 542 -21.21 -6.23 10.16
CA TYR A 542 -19.73 -6.22 10.23
C TYR A 542 -19.21 -5.88 11.63
N LEU A 543 -20.06 -5.26 12.46
CA LEU A 543 -19.71 -4.79 13.82
C LEU A 543 -20.57 -5.49 14.87
N PRO A 544 -20.31 -6.79 15.19
CA PRO A 544 -21.07 -7.51 16.19
C PRO A 544 -21.03 -6.79 17.55
N GLY A 545 -22.20 -6.59 18.14
CA GLY A 545 -22.32 -5.87 19.40
C GLY A 545 -22.46 -4.35 19.27
N LEU A 546 -22.61 -3.80 18.04
CA LEU A 546 -22.87 -2.39 17.82
C LEU A 546 -24.18 -1.94 18.47
N LYS A 547 -24.11 -1.03 19.43
CA LYS A 547 -25.25 -0.45 20.17
C LYS A 547 -25.52 0.98 19.74
N GLU A 548 -26.80 1.31 19.68
CA GLU A 548 -27.26 2.66 19.44
C GLU A 548 -27.27 3.47 20.73
N THR A 549 -26.86 4.74 20.66
CA THR A 549 -26.92 5.69 21.76
C THR A 549 -27.17 7.10 21.24
N THR A 550 -27.65 7.98 22.11
CA THR A 550 -27.69 9.44 21.89
C THR A 550 -26.76 10.19 22.85
N ASP A 551 -26.19 9.47 23.83
CA ASP A 551 -25.23 10.01 24.80
C ASP A 551 -24.04 9.06 24.99
N PRO A 552 -23.11 9.01 24.02
CA PRO A 552 -21.97 8.10 24.09
C PRO A 552 -21.01 8.42 25.25
N ALA A 553 -20.94 9.69 25.70
CA ALA A 553 -20.06 10.07 26.79
C ALA A 553 -20.49 9.40 28.11
N LYS A 554 -21.80 9.37 28.38
CA LYS A 554 -22.36 8.71 29.56
C LYS A 554 -22.05 7.21 29.55
N GLU A 555 -22.30 6.52 28.43
CA GLU A 555 -22.06 5.06 28.33
C GLU A 555 -20.57 4.70 28.43
N VAL A 556 -19.67 5.56 27.91
CA VAL A 556 -18.21 5.41 28.07
C VAL A 556 -17.83 5.53 29.55
N ALA A 557 -18.34 6.53 30.26
CA ALA A 557 -18.08 6.68 31.68
C ALA A 557 -18.59 5.49 32.50
N GLU A 558 -19.81 5.00 32.22
CA GLU A 558 -20.38 3.82 32.85
C GLU A 558 -19.54 2.56 32.62
N PHE A 559 -19.10 2.33 31.39
CA PHE A 559 -18.26 1.16 31.03
C PHE A 559 -16.96 1.10 31.86
N TRP A 560 -16.35 2.26 32.14
CA TRP A 560 -15.12 2.35 32.92
C TRP A 560 -15.36 2.47 34.45
N SER A 561 -16.57 2.80 34.91
CA SER A 561 -16.89 2.89 36.33
C SER A 561 -17.18 1.52 36.98
N HIS A 562 -17.51 0.52 36.21
CA HIS A 562 -17.77 -0.87 36.67
C HIS A 562 -16.49 -1.71 36.79
N MET A 563 -15.37 -1.09 37.20
CA MET A 563 -14.11 -1.78 37.47
C MET A 563 -13.89 -2.05 38.93
#